data_94d02cde6fd15aa5770eb6a489572819
#
_entry.id   94d02cde6fd15aa5770eb6a489572819
#
_cell.length_a   1.000
_cell.length_b   1.000
_cell.length_c   1.000
_cell.angle_alpha   90.00
_cell.angle_beta   90.00
_cell.angle_gamma   90.00
#
_symmetry.space_group_name_H-M   'P 1'
#
loop_
_entity.id
_entity.type
_entity.pdbx_description
1 polymer ?
#
loop_
_entity_poly.entity_id
_entity_poly.type
_entity_poly.pdbx_seq_one_letter_code
_entity_poly.pdbx_strand_id
1 'polypeptide(L)'
;MQKTSKKCMMLIVCLIATTAAMAQWRAGVTVGAASNSLDIDKQYQYDWRYNNRWGMDFGAVGQYDFTDWFAVRAELNYLQRGYSQHRTGMNAGTEYKYRHNYLVMPLMASFSFGGEKLRGFVNGGIYGGYWLSGSVKGGFKEHEDDGIVLPIDQDYDFNSTRDNRWDFGYVGGIGVEYRWAAHWAAQVEARYYYSVTSITKDYMLIKDGRYNSTVSLQAGVFYIF
;
A
#
# COMPACT_ATOMS: atom_id res chain seq x y z
N MET A 1 45.93 -14.45 -2.33
CA MET A 1 44.59 -13.93 -2.07
C MET A 1 44.25 -12.62 -2.79
N GLN A 2 45.17 -11.68 -2.99
CA GLN A 2 44.91 -10.35 -3.61
C GLN A 2 44.55 -10.42 -5.12
N LYS A 3 45.03 -11.44 -5.86
CA LYS A 3 44.80 -11.60 -7.32
C LYS A 3 43.39 -12.08 -7.66
N THR A 4 42.76 -12.84 -6.76
CA THR A 4 41.39 -13.36 -6.91
C THR A 4 40.35 -12.27 -6.66
N SER A 5 40.59 -11.38 -5.68
CA SER A 5 39.72 -10.22 -5.36
C SER A 5 39.64 -9.23 -6.53
N LYS A 6 40.76 -8.94 -7.21
CA LYS A 6 40.78 -8.04 -8.38
C LYS A 6 40.04 -8.65 -9.58
N LYS A 7 40.10 -9.98 -9.79
CA LYS A 7 39.32 -10.64 -10.84
C LYS A 7 37.82 -10.65 -10.57
N CYS A 8 37.40 -10.89 -9.30
CA CYS A 8 36.00 -10.76 -8.90
C CYS A 8 35.49 -9.33 -9.06
N MET A 9 36.26 -8.32 -8.65
CA MET A 9 35.90 -6.91 -8.79
C MET A 9 35.81 -6.51 -10.27
N MET A 10 36.68 -7.00 -11.13
CA MET A 10 36.67 -6.75 -12.58
C MET A 10 35.45 -7.42 -13.26
N LEU A 11 35.10 -8.64 -12.83
CA LEU A 11 33.89 -9.35 -13.29
C LEU A 11 32.62 -8.60 -12.89
N ILE A 12 32.55 -8.08 -11.66
CA ILE A 12 31.43 -7.30 -11.19
C ILE A 12 31.32 -5.98 -11.97
N VAL A 13 32.43 -5.29 -12.23
CA VAL A 13 32.47 -4.07 -13.03
C VAL A 13 32.05 -4.32 -14.48
N CYS A 14 32.50 -5.42 -15.08
CA CYS A 14 32.09 -5.83 -16.44
C CYS A 14 30.59 -6.21 -16.49
N LEU A 15 30.06 -6.90 -15.49
CA LEU A 15 28.62 -7.18 -15.39
C LEU A 15 27.80 -5.88 -15.29
N ILE A 16 28.25 -4.93 -14.47
CA ILE A 16 27.58 -3.61 -14.33
C ILE A 16 27.67 -2.82 -15.64
N ALA A 17 28.80 -2.87 -16.35
CA ALA A 17 28.98 -2.15 -17.60
C ALA A 17 28.14 -2.71 -18.76
N THR A 18 27.91 -4.03 -18.81
CA THR A 18 27.05 -4.64 -19.83
C THR A 18 25.56 -4.39 -19.57
N THR A 19 25.13 -4.22 -18.33
CA THR A 19 23.74 -3.86 -17.99
C THR A 19 23.42 -2.40 -18.32
N ALA A 20 24.42 -1.50 -18.31
CA ALA A 20 24.20 -0.09 -18.64
C ALA A 20 23.78 0.17 -20.10
N ALA A 21 24.09 -0.75 -21.02
CA ALA A 21 23.72 -0.62 -22.44
C ALA A 21 22.25 -0.96 -22.72
N MET A 22 21.56 -1.63 -21.79
CA MET A 22 20.13 -1.97 -21.89
C MET A 22 19.26 -1.25 -20.85
N ALA A 23 19.88 -0.39 -20.05
CA ALA A 23 19.20 0.30 -18.97
C ALA A 23 18.24 1.38 -19.52
N GLN A 24 16.98 1.29 -19.16
CA GLN A 24 15.94 2.21 -19.61
C GLN A 24 15.19 2.78 -18.41
N TRP A 25 14.91 4.07 -18.48
CA TRP A 25 14.00 4.72 -17.54
C TRP A 25 12.55 4.58 -18.03
N ARG A 26 11.67 4.39 -17.10
CA ARG A 26 10.23 4.47 -17.32
C ARG A 26 9.62 5.40 -16.28
N ALA A 27 8.67 6.18 -16.71
CA ALA A 27 7.82 6.98 -15.82
C ALA A 27 6.36 6.70 -16.14
N GLY A 28 5.51 6.67 -15.14
CA GLY A 28 4.11 6.35 -15.32
C GLY A 28 3.22 6.91 -14.23
N VAL A 29 1.93 6.76 -14.47
CA VAL A 29 0.89 7.06 -13.49
C VAL A 29 -0.02 5.86 -13.32
N THR A 30 -0.48 5.65 -12.12
CA THR A 30 -1.39 4.54 -11.77
C THR A 30 -2.64 5.07 -11.09
N VAL A 31 -3.75 4.40 -11.31
CA VAL A 31 -5.01 4.62 -10.62
C VAL A 31 -5.64 3.27 -10.30
N GLY A 32 -6.26 3.17 -9.15
CA GLY A 32 -6.86 1.93 -8.72
C GLY A 32 -7.82 2.08 -7.56
N ALA A 33 -8.32 0.93 -7.14
CA ALA A 33 -9.18 0.78 -5.97
C ALA A 33 -8.49 -0.12 -4.95
N ALA A 34 -8.56 0.25 -3.69
CA ALA A 34 -7.97 -0.48 -2.59
C ALA A 34 -9.04 -0.92 -1.58
N SER A 35 -8.99 -2.16 -1.15
CA SER A 35 -9.78 -2.69 -0.04
C SER A 35 -8.87 -2.86 1.16
N ASN A 36 -9.13 -2.11 2.22
CA ASN A 36 -8.36 -2.16 3.44
C ASN A 36 -9.12 -2.89 4.54
N SER A 37 -8.42 -3.73 5.26
CA SER A 37 -8.83 -4.35 6.52
C SER A 37 -7.90 -3.93 7.64
N LEU A 38 -8.42 -4.01 8.85
CA LEU A 38 -7.64 -3.78 10.06
C LEU A 38 -7.43 -5.12 10.76
N ASP A 39 -6.17 -5.51 10.91
CA ASP A 39 -5.80 -6.67 11.73
C ASP A 39 -5.64 -6.21 13.18
N ILE A 40 -6.48 -6.74 14.07
CA ILE A 40 -6.55 -6.36 15.48
C ILE A 40 -6.44 -7.62 16.32
N ASP A 41 -5.69 -7.55 17.40
CA ASP A 41 -5.61 -8.65 18.36
C ASP A 41 -7.00 -8.97 18.92
N LYS A 42 -7.44 -10.21 18.74
CA LYS A 42 -8.83 -10.67 19.00
C LYS A 42 -9.28 -10.57 20.44
N GLN A 43 -8.38 -10.36 21.38
CA GLN A 43 -8.69 -10.24 22.81
C GLN A 43 -9.59 -9.03 23.15
N TYR A 44 -9.66 -8.02 22.26
CA TYR A 44 -10.38 -6.76 22.50
C TYR A 44 -11.58 -6.52 21.58
N GLN A 45 -12.05 -7.55 20.87
CA GLN A 45 -13.18 -7.43 19.94
C GLN A 45 -14.56 -7.70 20.59
N TYR A 46 -14.70 -7.51 21.89
CA TYR A 46 -16.00 -7.70 22.54
C TYR A 46 -17.02 -6.67 21.99
N ASP A 47 -18.16 -7.12 21.48
CA ASP A 47 -19.26 -6.35 20.89
C ASP A 47 -18.94 -5.50 19.64
N TRP A 48 -17.71 -5.51 19.13
CA TRP A 48 -17.34 -4.81 17.92
C TRP A 48 -17.05 -5.76 16.76
N ARG A 49 -17.57 -5.42 15.57
CA ARG A 49 -17.24 -6.09 14.31
C ARG A 49 -16.59 -5.09 13.37
N TYR A 50 -15.53 -5.53 12.71
CA TYR A 50 -14.76 -4.72 11.77
C TYR A 50 -14.98 -5.26 10.36
N ASN A 51 -15.26 -4.37 9.42
CA ASN A 51 -15.43 -4.69 8.00
C ASN A 51 -14.43 -3.90 7.17
N ASN A 52 -14.06 -4.50 6.05
CA ASN A 52 -13.20 -3.86 5.06
C ASN A 52 -13.87 -2.62 4.47
N ARG A 53 -13.04 -1.67 4.08
CA ARG A 53 -13.48 -0.49 3.39
C ARG A 53 -12.72 -0.31 2.08
N TRP A 54 -13.47 0.11 1.06
CA TRP A 54 -12.91 0.50 -0.23
C TRP A 54 -12.44 1.95 -0.20
N GLY A 55 -11.30 2.20 -0.87
CA GLY A 55 -10.70 3.50 -1.06
C GLY A 55 -10.07 3.61 -2.44
N MET A 56 -9.54 4.79 -2.75
CA MET A 56 -8.80 5.06 -3.98
C MET A 56 -7.30 4.86 -3.76
N ASP A 57 -6.61 4.46 -4.82
CA ASP A 57 -5.16 4.32 -4.88
C ASP A 57 -4.71 4.93 -6.21
N PHE A 58 -3.92 6.01 -6.16
CA PHE A 58 -3.36 6.63 -7.36
C PHE A 58 -1.98 7.18 -7.07
N GLY A 59 -1.10 7.13 -8.08
CA GLY A 59 0.26 7.56 -7.87
C GLY A 59 1.07 7.79 -9.13
N ALA A 60 2.28 8.28 -8.89
CA ALA A 60 3.33 8.40 -9.88
C ALA A 60 4.37 7.31 -9.65
N VAL A 61 4.92 6.79 -10.74
CA VAL A 61 5.85 5.67 -10.77
C VAL A 61 7.09 6.07 -11.54
N GLY A 62 8.25 5.80 -10.96
CA GLY A 62 9.53 5.78 -11.62
C GLY A 62 10.11 4.36 -11.58
N GLN A 63 10.57 3.86 -12.70
CA GLN A 63 11.17 2.53 -12.80
C GLN A 63 12.46 2.62 -13.60
N TYR A 64 13.47 1.89 -13.15
CA TYR A 64 14.73 1.73 -13.86
C TYR A 64 14.95 0.27 -14.17
N ASP A 65 14.95 -0.08 -15.45
CA ASP A 65 15.18 -1.42 -15.95
C ASP A 65 16.67 -1.64 -16.10
N PHE A 66 17.26 -2.52 -15.29
CA PHE A 66 18.65 -2.94 -15.40
C PHE A 66 18.84 -3.96 -16.50
N THR A 67 17.84 -4.82 -16.67
CA THR A 67 17.82 -5.88 -17.68
C THR A 67 16.37 -6.04 -18.17
N ASP A 68 16.16 -6.86 -19.20
CA ASP A 68 14.82 -7.18 -19.69
C ASP A 68 13.91 -7.85 -18.67
N TRP A 69 14.48 -8.50 -17.67
CA TRP A 69 13.74 -9.27 -16.67
C TRP A 69 13.79 -8.67 -15.27
N PHE A 70 14.67 -7.69 -15.00
CA PHE A 70 14.87 -7.10 -13.67
C PHE A 70 14.89 -5.58 -13.68
N ALA A 71 14.11 -4.99 -12.82
CA ALA A 71 14.02 -3.55 -12.61
C ALA A 71 13.90 -3.19 -11.12
N VAL A 72 14.19 -1.93 -10.80
CA VAL A 72 13.85 -1.31 -9.52
C VAL A 72 12.79 -0.25 -9.78
N ARG A 73 11.73 -0.28 -8.96
CA ARG A 73 10.55 0.56 -9.08
C ARG A 73 10.34 1.33 -7.78
N ALA A 74 10.22 2.66 -7.89
CA ALA A 74 9.87 3.56 -6.81
C ALA A 74 8.58 4.30 -7.15
N GLU A 75 7.72 4.49 -6.18
CA GLU A 75 6.42 5.12 -6.39
C GLU A 75 6.13 6.17 -5.32
N LEU A 76 5.22 7.06 -5.64
CA LEU A 76 4.61 7.98 -4.69
C LEU A 76 3.09 7.89 -4.88
N ASN A 77 2.42 7.25 -3.94
CA ASN A 77 1.00 6.92 -4.03
C ASN A 77 0.19 7.64 -2.96
N TYR A 78 -0.93 8.21 -3.36
CA TYR A 78 -2.00 8.59 -2.45
C TYR A 78 -2.92 7.39 -2.28
N LEU A 79 -2.97 6.83 -1.08
CA LEU A 79 -3.70 5.61 -0.75
C LEU A 79 -4.74 5.89 0.33
N GLN A 80 -6.02 5.71 -0.02
CA GLN A 80 -7.10 5.77 0.95
C GLN A 80 -7.30 4.41 1.58
N ARG A 81 -7.05 4.34 2.88
CA ARG A 81 -7.32 3.20 3.73
C ARG A 81 -8.48 3.48 4.66
N GLY A 82 -8.90 2.49 5.42
CA GLY A 82 -9.92 2.65 6.43
C GLY A 82 -10.62 1.34 6.72
N TYR A 83 -11.54 1.43 7.65
CA TYR A 83 -12.38 0.31 8.08
C TYR A 83 -13.72 0.84 8.53
N SER A 84 -14.72 -0.02 8.58
CA SER A 84 -15.96 0.26 9.29
C SER A 84 -16.06 -0.65 10.51
N GLN A 85 -16.60 -0.10 11.59
CA GLN A 85 -16.87 -0.85 12.79
C GLN A 85 -18.33 -0.64 13.19
N HIS A 86 -18.98 -1.71 13.61
CA HIS A 86 -20.35 -1.64 14.12
C HIS A 86 -20.47 -2.44 15.42
N ARG A 87 -21.34 -2.01 16.28
CA ARG A 87 -21.66 -2.74 17.50
C ARG A 87 -22.68 -3.84 17.22
N THR A 88 -22.53 -4.94 17.95
CA THR A 88 -23.48 -6.08 17.96
C THR A 88 -24.12 -6.18 19.35
N GLY A 89 -25.18 -7.01 19.48
CA GLY A 89 -25.88 -7.21 20.76
C GLY A 89 -26.79 -6.04 21.11
N MET A 90 -26.87 -5.71 22.40
CA MET A 90 -27.78 -4.70 22.95
C MET A 90 -27.49 -3.29 22.43
N ASN A 91 -26.27 -2.99 22.02
CA ASN A 91 -25.85 -1.72 21.44
C ASN A 91 -25.86 -1.71 19.89
N ALA A 92 -26.57 -2.61 19.24
CA ALA A 92 -26.73 -2.63 17.79
C ALA A 92 -27.34 -1.32 17.28
N GLY A 93 -26.83 -0.80 16.13
CA GLY A 93 -27.24 0.48 15.55
C GLY A 93 -26.17 1.57 15.61
N THR A 94 -25.08 1.34 16.35
CA THR A 94 -23.90 2.23 16.32
C THR A 94 -22.93 1.75 15.25
N GLU A 95 -22.65 2.58 14.26
CA GLU A 95 -21.71 2.31 13.17
C GLU A 95 -20.77 3.50 12.97
N TYR A 96 -19.46 3.23 12.81
CA TYR A 96 -18.45 4.21 12.48
C TYR A 96 -17.69 3.76 11.23
N LYS A 97 -17.51 4.68 10.29
CA LYS A 97 -16.74 4.49 9.06
C LYS A 97 -15.52 5.41 9.10
N TYR A 98 -14.35 4.82 9.27
CA TYR A 98 -13.08 5.54 9.30
C TYR A 98 -12.49 5.60 7.89
N ARG A 99 -12.05 6.78 7.48
CA ARG A 99 -11.25 7.00 6.28
C ARG A 99 -9.92 7.58 6.70
N HIS A 100 -8.84 6.97 6.22
CA HIS A 100 -7.47 7.40 6.47
C HIS A 100 -6.80 7.63 5.12
N ASN A 101 -6.27 8.82 4.92
CA ASN A 101 -5.57 9.19 3.70
C ASN A 101 -4.07 9.16 3.95
N TYR A 102 -3.37 8.32 3.22
CA TYR A 102 -1.94 8.12 3.34
C TYR A 102 -1.20 8.60 2.09
N LEU A 103 -0.01 9.14 2.29
CA LEU A 103 1.01 9.24 1.26
C LEU A 103 1.96 8.06 1.46
N VAL A 104 2.10 7.19 0.47
CA VAL A 104 2.86 5.93 0.56
C VAL A 104 3.95 5.92 -0.50
N MET A 105 5.15 5.52 -0.12
CA MET A 105 6.33 5.42 -0.98
C MET A 105 6.85 3.98 -1.03
N PRO A 106 6.35 3.14 -1.94
CA PRO A 106 6.88 1.81 -2.21
C PRO A 106 8.23 1.88 -2.91
N LEU A 107 9.15 1.00 -2.50
CA LEU A 107 10.39 0.70 -3.20
C LEU A 107 10.45 -0.81 -3.42
N MET A 108 10.44 -1.23 -4.68
CA MET A 108 10.23 -2.63 -5.08
C MET A 108 11.26 -3.10 -6.10
N ALA A 109 11.67 -4.35 -6.00
CA ALA A 109 12.24 -5.11 -7.09
C ALA A 109 11.10 -5.61 -7.99
N SER A 110 11.28 -5.51 -9.30
CA SER A 110 10.33 -5.95 -10.32
C SER A 110 10.98 -7.01 -11.20
N PHE A 111 10.32 -8.15 -11.30
CA PHE A 111 10.76 -9.27 -12.15
C PHE A 111 9.73 -9.47 -13.25
N SER A 112 10.18 -9.33 -14.51
CA SER A 112 9.32 -9.42 -15.70
C SER A 112 9.64 -10.67 -16.52
N PHE A 113 8.61 -11.28 -17.09
CA PHE A 113 8.72 -12.48 -17.91
C PHE A 113 7.69 -12.47 -19.04
N GLY A 114 7.99 -13.08 -20.16
CA GLY A 114 7.09 -13.18 -21.29
C GLY A 114 7.68 -12.63 -22.58
N GLY A 115 6.81 -12.22 -23.51
CA GLY A 115 7.19 -11.72 -24.83
C GLY A 115 7.43 -10.21 -24.86
N GLU A 116 7.70 -9.68 -26.07
CA GLU A 116 7.97 -8.25 -26.27
C GLU A 116 6.73 -7.35 -26.06
N LYS A 117 5.54 -7.81 -26.47
CA LYS A 117 4.30 -7.03 -26.37
C LYS A 117 3.51 -7.30 -25.10
N LEU A 118 3.46 -8.55 -24.65
CA LEU A 118 2.72 -8.95 -23.46
C LEU A 118 3.68 -9.61 -22.48
N ARG A 119 3.77 -9.04 -21.28
CA ARG A 119 4.67 -9.50 -20.22
C ARG A 119 3.89 -9.65 -18.93
N GLY A 120 4.19 -10.71 -18.19
CA GLY A 120 3.84 -10.82 -16.78
C GLY A 120 4.95 -10.17 -15.93
N PHE A 121 4.61 -9.69 -14.75
CA PHE A 121 5.59 -9.22 -13.78
C PHE A 121 5.17 -9.53 -12.34
N VAL A 122 6.17 -9.62 -11.48
CA VAL A 122 6.01 -9.75 -10.03
C VAL A 122 6.84 -8.66 -9.37
N ASN A 123 6.23 -7.92 -8.48
CA ASN A 123 6.86 -6.88 -7.68
C ASN A 123 6.96 -7.31 -6.23
N GLY A 124 8.05 -6.95 -5.56
CA GLY A 124 8.21 -7.20 -4.14
C GLY A 124 9.16 -6.21 -3.49
N GLY A 125 8.83 -5.74 -2.30
CA GLY A 125 9.66 -4.76 -1.62
C GLY A 125 9.08 -4.28 -0.29
N ILE A 126 9.47 -3.08 0.06
CA ILE A 126 9.08 -2.40 1.29
C ILE A 126 8.38 -1.08 0.95
N TYR A 127 7.64 -0.55 1.89
CA TYR A 127 7.08 0.78 1.77
C TYR A 127 7.19 1.57 3.09
N GLY A 128 7.28 2.89 2.95
CA GLY A 128 7.04 3.84 4.02
C GLY A 128 5.82 4.69 3.68
N GLY A 129 5.02 5.01 4.68
CA GLY A 129 3.82 5.81 4.51
C GLY A 129 3.65 6.83 5.63
N TYR A 130 2.92 7.89 5.33
CA TYR A 130 2.56 8.90 6.29
C TYR A 130 1.06 9.19 6.24
N TRP A 131 0.39 9.11 7.38
CA TRP A 131 -1.04 9.39 7.53
C TRP A 131 -1.28 10.90 7.51
N LEU A 132 -1.80 11.40 6.38
CA LEU A 132 -2.00 12.83 6.12
C LEU A 132 -3.22 13.38 6.86
N SER A 133 -4.37 12.73 6.67
CA SER A 133 -5.67 13.15 7.18
C SER A 133 -6.61 11.97 7.35
N GLY A 134 -7.70 12.18 8.06
CA GLY A 134 -8.74 11.18 8.22
C GLY A 134 -10.11 11.82 8.42
N SER A 135 -11.16 11.01 8.29
CA SER A 135 -12.52 11.39 8.62
C SER A 135 -13.28 10.22 9.24
N VAL A 136 -14.21 10.54 10.10
CA VAL A 136 -15.11 9.59 10.75
C VAL A 136 -16.53 9.95 10.41
N LYS A 137 -17.26 9.00 9.80
CA LYS A 137 -18.69 9.15 9.48
C LYS A 137 -19.45 7.99 10.08
N GLY A 138 -20.65 8.24 10.53
CA GLY A 138 -21.47 7.17 11.07
C GLY A 138 -22.67 7.66 11.87
N GLY A 139 -23.14 6.81 12.76
CA GLY A 139 -24.20 7.12 13.67
C GLY A 139 -23.99 6.48 15.03
N PHE A 140 -24.27 7.23 16.06
CA PHE A 140 -24.20 6.79 17.45
C PHE A 140 -25.62 6.68 18.02
N LYS A 141 -25.95 5.51 18.59
CA LYS A 141 -27.23 5.30 19.27
C LYS A 141 -27.04 5.69 20.75
N GLU A 142 -27.75 6.73 21.17
CA GLU A 142 -27.57 7.32 22.51
C GLU A 142 -28.22 6.49 23.62
N HIS A 143 -29.42 5.96 23.36
CA HIS A 143 -30.16 5.10 24.30
C HIS A 143 -30.70 3.85 23.61
N GLU A 144 -30.77 2.74 24.33
CA GLU A 144 -31.27 1.47 23.81
C GLU A 144 -32.74 1.52 23.37
N ASP A 145 -33.56 2.28 24.07
CA ASP A 145 -35.01 2.33 23.88
C ASP A 145 -35.50 3.34 22.85
N ASP A 146 -34.73 4.40 22.57
CA ASP A 146 -35.25 5.54 21.79
C ASP A 146 -35.14 5.40 20.28
N GLY A 147 -34.35 4.44 19.79
CA GLY A 147 -34.14 4.22 18.36
C GLY A 147 -33.47 5.40 17.64
N ILE A 148 -33.09 6.46 18.35
CA ILE A 148 -32.49 7.67 17.81
C ILE A 148 -31.01 7.42 17.53
N VAL A 149 -30.59 7.63 16.28
CA VAL A 149 -29.20 7.55 15.86
C VAL A 149 -28.71 8.95 15.54
N LEU A 150 -27.79 9.46 16.35
CA LEU A 150 -27.15 10.75 16.12
C LEU A 150 -26.09 10.63 15.03
N PRO A 151 -26.17 11.41 13.93
CA PRO A 151 -25.19 11.34 12.86
C PRO A 151 -23.85 11.93 13.32
N ILE A 152 -22.77 11.27 12.91
CA ILE A 152 -21.39 11.73 13.10
C ILE A 152 -20.78 11.93 11.73
N ASP A 153 -20.29 13.14 11.46
CA ASP A 153 -19.51 13.48 10.27
C ASP A 153 -18.46 14.52 10.68
N GLN A 154 -17.25 14.06 10.96
CA GLN A 154 -16.19 14.93 11.45
C GLN A 154 -14.84 14.50 10.93
N ASP A 155 -13.92 15.45 10.85
CA ASP A 155 -12.52 15.15 10.58
C ASP A 155 -11.90 14.39 11.76
N TYR A 156 -10.92 13.54 11.44
CA TYR A 156 -10.20 12.78 12.46
C TYR A 156 -9.23 13.68 13.19
N ASP A 157 -9.45 13.84 14.49
CA ASP A 157 -8.56 14.62 15.37
C ASP A 157 -7.38 13.76 15.82
N PHE A 158 -6.20 14.15 15.35
CA PHE A 158 -4.95 13.46 15.66
C PHE A 158 -4.49 13.75 17.09
N ASN A 159 -4.27 12.67 17.83
CA ASN A 159 -3.64 12.74 19.14
C ASN A 159 -2.23 12.17 19.08
N SER A 160 -1.23 13.02 19.30
CA SER A 160 0.18 12.64 19.21
C SER A 160 0.61 11.56 20.21
N THR A 161 -0.13 11.39 21.31
CA THR A 161 0.12 10.35 22.33
C THR A 161 -0.44 8.99 21.89
N ARG A 162 -1.62 9.01 21.23
CA ARG A 162 -2.34 7.80 20.82
C ARG A 162 -1.98 7.34 19.41
N ASP A 163 -1.87 8.28 18.46
CA ASP A 163 -1.83 7.96 17.04
C ASP A 163 -0.40 7.87 16.51
N ASN A 164 -0.12 6.81 15.78
CA ASN A 164 1.10 6.68 15.00
C ASN A 164 0.81 7.03 13.55
N ARG A 165 1.41 8.13 13.09
CA ARG A 165 1.22 8.61 11.71
C ARG A 165 2.16 7.95 10.70
N TRP A 166 3.22 7.31 11.17
CA TRP A 166 4.15 6.58 10.31
C TRP A 166 3.69 5.14 10.13
N ASP A 167 3.72 4.71 8.89
CA ASP A 167 3.32 3.36 8.49
C ASP A 167 4.42 2.74 7.63
N PHE A 168 4.99 1.64 8.10
CA PHE A 168 6.03 0.90 7.41
C PHE A 168 5.58 -0.55 7.23
N GLY A 169 6.00 -1.16 6.12
CA GLY A 169 5.62 -2.53 5.87
C GLY A 169 6.20 -3.11 4.59
N TYR A 170 5.65 -4.25 4.23
CA TYR A 170 5.98 -4.98 3.01
C TYR A 170 4.91 -4.76 1.95
N VAL A 171 5.34 -4.80 0.70
CA VAL A 171 4.47 -4.70 -0.46
C VAL A 171 4.86 -5.77 -1.47
N GLY A 172 3.87 -6.44 -2.05
CA GLY A 172 4.05 -7.39 -3.13
C GLY A 172 2.91 -7.29 -4.12
N GLY A 173 3.20 -7.52 -5.40
CA GLY A 173 2.21 -7.44 -6.46
C GLY A 173 2.51 -8.38 -7.61
N ILE A 174 1.48 -8.68 -8.38
CA ILE A 174 1.54 -9.44 -9.61
C ILE A 174 0.70 -8.73 -10.66
N GLY A 175 1.21 -8.66 -11.88
CA GLY A 175 0.50 -7.95 -12.94
C GLY A 175 0.89 -8.37 -14.34
N VAL A 176 0.26 -7.71 -15.27
CA VAL A 176 0.52 -7.83 -16.71
C VAL A 176 0.78 -6.46 -17.31
N GLU A 177 1.72 -6.41 -18.23
CA GLU A 177 2.08 -5.24 -19.02
C GLU A 177 1.79 -5.53 -20.50
N TYR A 178 1.16 -4.58 -21.16
CA TYR A 178 0.96 -4.60 -22.61
C TYR A 178 1.62 -3.37 -23.25
N ARG A 179 2.60 -3.60 -24.12
CA ARG A 179 3.29 -2.58 -24.93
C ARG A 179 2.59 -2.42 -26.26
N TRP A 180 1.89 -1.33 -26.48
CA TRP A 180 1.19 -1.06 -27.75
C TRP A 180 2.02 -0.21 -28.70
N ALA A 181 3.06 0.48 -28.20
CA ALA A 181 3.99 1.27 -29.00
C ALA A 181 5.41 1.17 -28.43
N ALA A 182 6.41 1.65 -29.16
CA ALA A 182 7.81 1.60 -28.77
C ALA A 182 8.06 2.27 -27.40
N HIS A 183 7.35 3.35 -27.10
CA HIS A 183 7.53 4.15 -25.90
C HIS A 183 6.36 4.09 -24.92
N TRP A 184 5.32 3.29 -25.18
CA TRP A 184 4.13 3.27 -24.34
C TRP A 184 3.72 1.87 -23.91
N ALA A 185 3.43 1.73 -22.62
CA ALA A 185 2.91 0.51 -22.06
C ALA A 185 1.72 0.80 -21.12
N ALA A 186 0.78 -0.15 -21.04
CA ALA A 186 -0.25 -0.21 -20.01
C ALA A 186 0.06 -1.37 -19.08
N GLN A 187 -0.24 -1.19 -17.80
CA GLN A 187 -0.10 -2.23 -16.78
C GLN A 187 -1.41 -2.38 -16.00
N VAL A 188 -1.70 -3.61 -15.60
CA VAL A 188 -2.70 -3.92 -14.59
C VAL A 188 -2.03 -4.77 -13.53
N GLU A 189 -2.15 -4.37 -12.27
CA GLU A 189 -1.48 -5.00 -11.13
C GLU A 189 -2.44 -5.22 -9.97
N ALA A 190 -2.45 -6.43 -9.42
CA ALA A 190 -3.04 -6.72 -8.12
C ALA A 190 -1.91 -6.68 -7.07
N ARG A 191 -2.11 -5.92 -6.02
CA ARG A 191 -1.08 -5.59 -5.02
C ARG A 191 -1.58 -5.80 -3.60
N TYR A 192 -0.69 -6.24 -2.74
CA TYR A 192 -0.93 -6.41 -1.32
C TYR A 192 0.08 -5.61 -0.50
N TYR A 193 -0.43 -4.82 0.45
CA TYR A 193 0.36 -4.09 1.44
C TYR A 193 0.08 -4.68 2.81
N TYR A 194 1.12 -4.94 3.57
CA TYR A 194 1.04 -5.41 4.95
C TYR A 194 1.88 -4.51 5.86
N SER A 195 1.22 -3.82 6.81
CA SER A 195 1.89 -2.96 7.79
C SER A 195 2.54 -3.79 8.89
N VAL A 196 3.75 -3.42 9.26
CA VAL A 196 4.44 -3.94 10.47
C VAL A 196 4.40 -2.95 11.62
N THR A 197 3.92 -1.73 11.36
CA THR A 197 3.72 -0.69 12.38
C THR A 197 2.25 -0.58 12.74
N SER A 198 1.97 -0.49 14.04
CA SER A 198 0.60 -0.24 14.52
C SER A 198 0.20 1.21 14.27
N ILE A 199 -1.07 1.45 13.91
CA ILE A 199 -1.66 2.80 13.77
C ILE A 199 -1.86 3.48 15.14
N THR A 200 -1.78 2.71 16.24
CA THR A 200 -1.85 3.20 17.61
C THR A 200 -0.52 3.01 18.30
N LYS A 201 -0.13 3.98 19.12
CA LYS A 201 1.05 3.88 19.99
C LYS A 201 0.70 3.15 21.28
N ASP A 202 1.67 2.46 21.84
CA ASP A 202 1.58 1.87 23.17
C ASP A 202 1.67 3.00 24.22
N TYR A 203 0.54 3.53 24.67
CA TYR A 203 0.54 4.60 25.66
C TYR A 203 -0.20 4.26 26.96
N MET A 204 -0.89 3.11 27.00
CA MET A 204 -1.58 2.56 28.17
C MET A 204 -1.13 1.13 28.45
N LEU A 205 -1.57 0.58 29.58
CA LEU A 205 -1.31 -0.82 29.96
C LEU A 205 -1.85 -1.84 28.95
N ILE A 206 -2.77 -1.42 28.07
CA ILE A 206 -3.38 -2.24 27.03
C ILE A 206 -2.62 -2.00 25.73
N LYS A 207 -1.90 -3.02 25.27
CA LYS A 207 -1.24 -3.03 23.96
C LYS A 207 -2.24 -3.54 22.93
N ASP A 208 -2.92 -2.61 22.25
CA ASP A 208 -3.87 -2.91 21.18
C ASP A 208 -3.19 -2.66 19.82
N GLY A 209 -2.48 -3.67 19.34
CA GLY A 209 -1.83 -3.64 18.02
C GLY A 209 -2.88 -3.62 16.91
N ARG A 210 -2.86 -2.57 16.05
CA ARG A 210 -3.77 -2.39 14.93
C ARG A 210 -2.97 -2.17 13.66
N TYR A 211 -2.98 -3.16 12.79
CA TYR A 211 -2.15 -3.17 11.57
C TYR A 211 -3.03 -3.05 10.33
N ASN A 212 -2.59 -2.21 9.40
CA ASN A 212 -3.27 -2.11 8.11
C ASN A 212 -2.90 -3.28 7.20
N SER A 213 -3.91 -3.88 6.58
CA SER A 213 -3.77 -4.88 5.53
C SER A 213 -4.59 -4.43 4.33
N THR A 214 -3.96 -4.22 3.18
CA THR A 214 -4.61 -3.60 2.02
C THR A 214 -4.37 -4.41 0.76
N VAL A 215 -5.44 -4.79 0.07
CA VAL A 215 -5.40 -5.31 -1.30
C VAL A 215 -5.79 -4.20 -2.24
N SER A 216 -5.00 -3.95 -3.28
CA SER A 216 -5.31 -2.95 -4.30
C SER A 216 -5.27 -3.56 -5.70
N LEU A 217 -6.14 -3.08 -6.58
CA LEU A 217 -6.12 -3.36 -8.01
C LEU A 217 -5.89 -2.04 -8.73
N GLN A 218 -4.81 -1.97 -9.49
CA GLN A 218 -4.34 -0.76 -10.16
C GLN A 218 -4.23 -0.98 -11.66
N ALA A 219 -4.51 0.07 -12.42
CA ALA A 219 -4.15 0.19 -13.82
C ALA A 219 -3.25 1.41 -14.02
N GLY A 220 -2.29 1.32 -14.94
CA GLY A 220 -1.34 2.40 -15.17
C GLY A 220 -0.91 2.51 -16.60
N VAL A 221 -0.41 3.70 -16.94
CA VAL A 221 0.20 4.02 -18.24
C VAL A 221 1.62 4.51 -18.00
N PHE A 222 2.54 3.98 -18.78
CA PHE A 222 3.98 4.20 -18.65
C PHE A 222 4.58 4.69 -19.96
N TYR A 223 5.48 5.64 -19.83
CA TYR A 223 6.36 6.08 -20.91
C TYR A 223 7.74 5.47 -20.72
N ILE A 224 8.30 4.93 -21.78
CA ILE A 224 9.61 4.26 -21.86
C ILE A 224 10.54 5.21 -22.63
N PHE A 225 11.59 5.67 -21.96
CA PHE A 225 12.55 6.64 -22.53
C PHE A 225 13.55 5.98 -23.45
#